data_14a7e2cc01912a6ff0dabf2a80fac631
#
_entry.id   14a7e2cc01912a6ff0dabf2a80fac631
#
_cell.length_a   1.000
_cell.length_b   1.000
_cell.length_c   1.000
_cell.angle_alpha   90.00
_cell.angle_beta   90.00
_cell.angle_gamma   90.00
#
_symmetry.space_group_name_H-M   'P 1'
#
loop_
_entity.id
_entity.type
_entity.pdbx_description
1 polymer ?
#
loop_
_entity_poly.entity_id
_entity_poly.type
_entity_poly.pdbx_seq_one_letter_code
_entity_poly.pdbx_strand_id
1 'polypeptide(L)'
;MRFGVEFEEGIFDKICDLLKQCENKELKMEELLRLSLENGISSSDYLFLVLQELSSKKLIESSRGTVKIGKLSQEFEEIKKKVAERIKKIKKVFVTPLEIAKFYQCPRRLWLEKVVQSKQEKEKVGKVWDGEAVHLAVKLMIESVQKEKDENFLVLKACEEAFKKYEGMIQIEKRTLEEFLRKFLELIKEENFNFVYSERTIESLREGIIGSVDVIGVKNDEIVPIEIKYAAFKGRIKKEHLLQAIGETILVGNYFRKDVKYSFLVYFQTNSLIKVEVDEDLVRQFFKLKKQLEKFYSLGRIPPKSKLPNYTKRVCQGCHVKRACDNIEILRRMIRKI
;
A
#
# COMPACT_ATOMS: atom_id res chain seq x y z
N MET A 1 10.70 -0.70 -10.95
CA MET A 1 10.36 0.63 -11.50
C MET A 1 9.46 0.39 -12.68
N ARG A 2 8.22 0.86 -12.60
CA ARG A 2 7.23 0.68 -13.67
C ARG A 2 7.08 2.02 -14.39
N PHE A 3 7.46 2.08 -15.65
CA PHE A 3 7.19 3.23 -16.52
C PHE A 3 5.95 2.93 -17.34
N GLY A 4 4.94 3.77 -17.20
CA GLY A 4 3.65 3.57 -17.85
C GLY A 4 2.74 2.58 -17.12
N VAL A 5 1.50 2.54 -17.56
CA VAL A 5 0.49 1.58 -17.09
C VAL A 5 0.35 0.52 -18.16
N GLU A 6 0.69 -0.71 -17.82
CA GLU A 6 0.30 -1.87 -18.62
C GLU A 6 -1.14 -2.20 -18.29
N PHE A 7 -1.94 -2.46 -19.31
CA PHE A 7 -3.31 -2.92 -19.13
C PHE A 7 -3.26 -4.34 -18.55
N GLU A 8 -3.79 -4.49 -17.35
CA GLU A 8 -3.85 -5.78 -16.67
C GLU A 8 -5.17 -6.46 -17.03
N GLU A 9 -5.14 -7.41 -17.98
CA GLU A 9 -6.32 -8.18 -18.39
C GLU A 9 -7.03 -8.82 -17.20
N GLY A 10 -6.28 -9.39 -16.26
CA GLY A 10 -6.85 -10.02 -15.09
C GLY A 10 -7.64 -9.08 -14.17
N ILE A 11 -7.29 -7.79 -14.12
CA ILE A 11 -8.10 -6.79 -13.38
C ILE A 11 -9.39 -6.50 -14.13
N PHE A 12 -9.34 -6.39 -15.44
CA PHE A 12 -10.54 -6.18 -16.27
C PHE A 12 -11.51 -7.36 -16.12
N ASP A 13 -11.01 -8.59 -16.20
CA ASP A 13 -11.82 -9.80 -16.04
C ASP A 13 -12.51 -9.85 -14.67
N LYS A 14 -11.78 -9.53 -13.59
CA LYS A 14 -12.36 -9.41 -12.25
C LYS A 14 -13.46 -8.35 -12.15
N ILE A 15 -13.28 -7.20 -12.83
CA ILE A 15 -14.31 -6.15 -12.88
C ILE A 15 -15.54 -6.67 -13.62
N CYS A 16 -15.37 -7.35 -14.74
CA CYS A 16 -16.48 -7.92 -15.49
C CYS A 16 -17.25 -8.97 -14.67
N ASP A 17 -16.54 -9.85 -13.99
CA ASP A 17 -17.16 -10.89 -13.15
C ASP A 17 -17.92 -10.28 -11.97
N LEU A 18 -17.35 -9.26 -11.32
CA LEU A 18 -18.02 -8.51 -10.27
C LEU A 18 -19.32 -7.85 -10.79
N LEU A 19 -19.23 -7.15 -11.91
CA LEU A 19 -20.40 -6.46 -12.48
C LEU A 19 -21.50 -7.45 -12.91
N LYS A 20 -21.15 -8.63 -13.45
CA LYS A 20 -22.11 -9.70 -13.75
C LYS A 20 -22.82 -10.20 -12.49
N GLN A 21 -22.10 -10.40 -11.37
CA GLN A 21 -22.72 -10.77 -10.09
C GLN A 21 -23.68 -9.72 -9.55
N CYS A 22 -23.54 -8.49 -10.00
CA CYS A 22 -24.36 -7.35 -9.64
C CYS A 22 -25.42 -7.00 -10.70
N GLU A 23 -25.62 -7.81 -11.73
CA GLU A 23 -26.66 -7.58 -12.76
C GLU A 23 -28.06 -7.44 -12.13
N ASN A 24 -28.83 -6.51 -12.64
CA ASN A 24 -30.18 -6.14 -12.18
C ASN A 24 -30.26 -5.64 -10.73
N LYS A 25 -29.11 -5.27 -10.15
CA LYS A 25 -29.04 -4.66 -8.82
C LYS A 25 -28.77 -3.16 -8.94
N GLU A 26 -29.30 -2.42 -7.96
CA GLU A 26 -28.91 -1.03 -7.71
C GLU A 26 -28.03 -1.01 -6.47
N LEU A 27 -26.80 -0.51 -6.61
CA LEU A 27 -25.80 -0.49 -5.55
C LEU A 27 -25.35 0.95 -5.29
N LYS A 28 -25.04 1.26 -4.04
CA LYS A 28 -24.30 2.48 -3.75
C LYS A 28 -22.87 2.35 -4.31
N MET A 29 -22.32 3.43 -4.83
CA MET A 29 -20.96 3.44 -5.37
C MET A 29 -19.93 2.96 -4.32
N GLU A 30 -20.14 3.31 -3.07
CA GLU A 30 -19.27 2.87 -1.96
C GLU A 30 -19.31 1.35 -1.77
N GLU A 31 -20.47 0.75 -1.84
CA GLU A 31 -20.63 -0.71 -1.76
C GLU A 31 -19.93 -1.39 -2.94
N LEU A 32 -20.06 -0.85 -4.14
CA LEU A 32 -19.38 -1.38 -5.33
C LEU A 32 -17.84 -1.27 -5.20
N LEU A 33 -17.32 -0.16 -4.66
CA LEU A 33 -15.88 0.00 -4.41
C LEU A 33 -15.38 -0.98 -3.34
N ARG A 34 -16.18 -1.23 -2.32
CA ARG A 34 -15.86 -2.21 -1.28
C ARG A 34 -15.81 -3.63 -1.84
N LEU A 35 -16.83 -4.04 -2.59
CA LEU A 35 -16.86 -5.32 -3.30
C LEU A 35 -15.68 -5.45 -4.28
N SER A 36 -15.30 -4.37 -4.93
CA SER A 36 -14.11 -4.34 -5.81
C SER A 36 -12.83 -4.65 -5.06
N LEU A 37 -12.65 -4.05 -3.88
CA LEU A 37 -11.48 -4.31 -3.03
C LEU A 37 -11.46 -5.75 -2.52
N GLU A 38 -12.61 -6.30 -2.13
CA GLU A 38 -12.79 -7.69 -1.70
C GLU A 38 -12.42 -8.68 -2.80
N ASN A 39 -12.78 -8.38 -4.05
CA ASN A 39 -12.44 -9.18 -5.22
C ASN A 39 -11.00 -8.93 -5.74
N GLY A 40 -10.19 -8.18 -5.00
CA GLY A 40 -8.79 -7.93 -5.35
C GLY A 40 -8.60 -7.05 -6.59
N ILE A 41 -9.52 -6.12 -6.82
CA ILE A 41 -9.38 -5.06 -7.84
C ILE A 41 -8.56 -3.94 -7.20
N SER A 42 -7.28 -3.86 -7.57
CA SER A 42 -6.30 -2.96 -6.95
C SER A 42 -6.51 -1.48 -7.29
N SER A 43 -7.21 -1.17 -8.37
CA SER A 43 -7.42 0.22 -8.79
C SER A 43 -8.89 0.51 -9.11
N SER A 44 -9.49 1.42 -8.35
CA SER A 44 -10.82 1.94 -8.63
C SER A 44 -10.86 2.73 -9.94
N ASP A 45 -9.73 3.27 -10.42
CA ASP A 45 -9.68 3.99 -11.68
C ASP A 45 -10.02 3.08 -12.87
N TYR A 46 -9.62 1.78 -12.84
CA TYR A 46 -10.05 0.80 -13.85
C TYR A 46 -11.56 0.56 -13.81
N LEU A 47 -12.12 0.38 -12.61
CA LEU A 47 -13.58 0.23 -12.45
C LEU A 47 -14.32 1.41 -13.02
N PHE A 48 -13.91 2.65 -12.69
CA PHE A 48 -14.55 3.86 -13.22
C PHE A 48 -14.44 3.98 -14.74
N LEU A 49 -13.32 3.60 -15.35
CA LEU A 49 -13.19 3.57 -16.79
C LEU A 49 -14.18 2.59 -17.44
N VAL A 50 -14.33 1.40 -16.86
CA VAL A 50 -15.31 0.40 -17.33
C VAL A 50 -16.74 0.92 -17.16
N LEU A 51 -17.09 1.48 -16.00
CA LEU A 51 -18.42 2.05 -15.75
C LEU A 51 -18.74 3.20 -16.72
N GLN A 52 -17.77 4.05 -17.05
CA GLN A 52 -17.96 5.12 -18.04
C GLN A 52 -18.29 4.56 -19.44
N GLU A 53 -17.59 3.53 -19.88
CA GLU A 53 -17.87 2.89 -21.18
C GLU A 53 -19.24 2.20 -21.19
N LEU A 54 -19.61 1.50 -20.10
CA LEU A 54 -20.93 0.88 -19.94
C LEU A 54 -22.05 1.93 -19.93
N SER A 55 -21.85 3.05 -19.24
CA SER A 55 -22.80 4.15 -19.21
C SER A 55 -23.00 4.77 -20.60
N SER A 56 -21.92 4.95 -21.37
CA SER A 56 -21.99 5.47 -22.76
C SER A 56 -22.83 4.59 -23.67
N LYS A 57 -22.90 3.29 -23.37
CA LYS A 57 -23.73 2.30 -24.07
C LYS A 57 -25.10 2.08 -23.46
N LYS A 58 -25.47 2.87 -22.44
CA LYS A 58 -26.73 2.75 -21.68
C LYS A 58 -26.95 1.38 -21.02
N LEU A 59 -25.87 0.66 -20.73
CA LEU A 59 -25.89 -0.64 -20.03
C LEU A 59 -25.94 -0.50 -18.52
N ILE A 60 -25.62 0.69 -18.02
CA ILE A 60 -25.76 1.07 -16.62
C ILE A 60 -26.37 2.46 -16.51
N GLU A 61 -27.07 2.69 -15.41
CA GLU A 61 -27.57 4.00 -15.03
C GLU A 61 -26.85 4.43 -13.75
N SER A 62 -26.27 5.62 -13.71
CA SER A 62 -25.66 6.17 -12.51
C SER A 62 -26.38 7.44 -12.10
N SER A 63 -26.83 7.52 -10.84
CA SER A 63 -27.56 8.66 -10.31
C SER A 63 -27.24 8.83 -8.82
N ARG A 64 -26.91 10.06 -8.42
CA ARG A 64 -26.74 10.46 -7.00
C ARG A 64 -25.97 9.46 -6.12
N GLY A 65 -24.87 8.90 -6.65
CA GLY A 65 -24.00 7.98 -5.87
C GLY A 65 -24.46 6.52 -5.91
N THR A 66 -25.50 6.18 -6.68
CA THR A 66 -25.89 4.80 -6.97
C THR A 66 -25.57 4.40 -8.40
N VAL A 67 -25.39 3.13 -8.63
CA VAL A 67 -25.18 2.50 -9.94
C VAL A 67 -26.17 1.37 -10.08
N LYS A 68 -27.03 1.46 -11.09
CA LYS A 68 -27.93 0.38 -11.49
C LYS A 68 -27.31 -0.34 -12.68
N ILE A 69 -27.06 -1.61 -12.52
CA ILE A 69 -26.39 -2.43 -13.55
C ILE A 69 -27.47 -3.20 -14.32
N GLY A 70 -27.58 -2.91 -15.61
CA GLY A 70 -28.44 -3.63 -16.52
C GLY A 70 -27.90 -5.01 -16.89
N LYS A 71 -28.52 -5.65 -17.87
CA LYS A 71 -28.05 -6.92 -18.39
C LYS A 71 -26.78 -6.69 -19.21
N LEU A 72 -25.67 -7.27 -18.77
CA LEU A 72 -24.36 -7.13 -19.39
C LEU A 72 -24.16 -8.30 -20.38
N SER A 73 -24.50 -8.10 -21.64
CA SER A 73 -24.24 -9.09 -22.70
C SER A 73 -23.02 -8.71 -23.51
N GLN A 74 -22.48 -9.66 -24.25
CA GLN A 74 -21.48 -9.68 -25.35
C GLN A 74 -20.55 -8.46 -25.65
N GLU A 75 -20.75 -7.29 -25.06
CA GLU A 75 -20.00 -6.05 -25.38
C GLU A 75 -18.69 -5.85 -24.61
N PHE A 76 -18.35 -6.77 -23.70
CA PHE A 76 -17.15 -6.62 -22.86
C PHE A 76 -15.84 -6.55 -23.65
N GLU A 77 -15.71 -7.26 -24.77
CA GLU A 77 -14.49 -7.24 -25.57
C GLU A 77 -14.24 -5.85 -26.20
N GLU A 78 -15.28 -5.19 -26.68
CA GLU A 78 -15.15 -3.81 -27.19
C GLU A 78 -14.80 -2.83 -26.06
N ILE A 79 -15.45 -2.97 -24.90
CA ILE A 79 -15.17 -2.15 -23.71
C ILE A 79 -13.72 -2.36 -23.25
N LYS A 80 -13.27 -3.62 -23.18
CA LYS A 80 -11.88 -3.99 -22.84
C LYS A 80 -10.88 -3.27 -23.76
N LYS A 81 -11.11 -3.30 -25.08
CA LYS A 81 -10.25 -2.62 -26.05
C LYS A 81 -10.20 -1.12 -25.81
N LYS A 82 -11.34 -0.46 -25.63
CA LYS A 82 -11.42 0.99 -25.35
C LYS A 82 -10.73 1.36 -24.04
N VAL A 83 -10.97 0.62 -22.97
CA VAL A 83 -10.32 0.84 -21.68
C VAL A 83 -8.81 0.65 -21.80
N ALA A 84 -8.35 -0.41 -22.48
CA ALA A 84 -6.93 -0.64 -22.73
C ALA A 84 -6.26 0.51 -23.49
N GLU A 85 -6.92 1.04 -24.53
CA GLU A 85 -6.40 2.19 -25.28
C GLU A 85 -6.32 3.46 -24.42
N ARG A 86 -7.28 3.69 -23.52
CA ARG A 86 -7.24 4.83 -22.57
C ARG A 86 -6.10 4.69 -21.57
N ILE A 87 -5.90 3.49 -21.03
CA ILE A 87 -4.84 3.21 -20.05
C ILE A 87 -3.45 3.36 -20.70
N LYS A 88 -3.24 2.85 -21.91
CA LYS A 88 -1.96 3.01 -22.66
C LYS A 88 -1.54 4.48 -22.85
N LYS A 89 -2.48 5.41 -22.83
CA LYS A 89 -2.19 6.86 -22.90
C LYS A 89 -1.68 7.44 -21.58
N ILE A 90 -1.80 6.72 -20.47
CA ILE A 90 -1.35 7.17 -19.16
C ILE A 90 0.17 6.96 -19.06
N LYS A 91 0.93 8.02 -19.30
CA LYS A 91 2.40 8.00 -19.18
C LYS A 91 2.82 8.53 -17.81
N LYS A 92 2.80 7.68 -16.78
CA LYS A 92 3.23 8.06 -15.42
C LYS A 92 4.31 7.12 -14.91
N VAL A 93 5.16 7.67 -14.05
CA VAL A 93 6.09 6.88 -13.23
C VAL A 93 5.33 6.52 -11.96
N PHE A 94 5.21 5.22 -11.66
CA PHE A 94 4.61 4.76 -10.42
C PHE A 94 5.65 4.68 -9.32
N VAL A 95 5.30 5.25 -8.18
CA VAL A 95 6.12 5.23 -6.97
C VAL A 95 5.29 4.72 -5.79
N THR A 96 5.99 4.14 -4.79
CA THR A 96 5.31 3.69 -3.57
C THR A 96 5.48 4.71 -2.44
N PRO A 97 4.54 4.76 -1.46
CA PRO A 97 4.72 5.55 -0.24
C PRO A 97 6.04 5.24 0.47
N LEU A 98 6.41 3.97 0.55
CA LEU A 98 7.68 3.52 1.12
C LEU A 98 8.90 4.06 0.35
N GLU A 99 8.84 4.11 -0.98
CA GLU A 99 9.93 4.69 -1.79
C GLU A 99 10.10 6.18 -1.52
N ILE A 100 9.00 6.92 -1.37
CA ILE A 100 9.02 8.35 -1.02
C ILE A 100 9.64 8.55 0.38
N ALA A 101 9.27 7.72 1.34
CA ALA A 101 9.84 7.71 2.69
C ALA A 101 11.35 7.40 2.66
N LYS A 102 11.77 6.39 1.92
CA LYS A 102 13.20 6.04 1.72
C LYS A 102 13.96 7.13 0.97
N PHE A 103 13.34 7.75 -0.04
CA PHE A 103 13.94 8.87 -0.78
C PHE A 103 14.18 10.07 0.12
N TYR A 104 13.24 10.40 1.01
CA TYR A 104 13.41 11.42 2.03
C TYR A 104 14.59 11.12 2.95
N GLN A 105 14.75 9.88 3.39
CA GLN A 105 15.89 9.48 4.22
C GLN A 105 17.22 9.59 3.48
N CYS A 106 17.32 8.94 2.31
CA CYS A 106 18.55 8.96 1.52
C CYS A 106 18.29 8.51 0.07
N PRO A 107 18.26 9.44 -0.92
CA PRO A 107 18.10 9.10 -2.33
C PRO A 107 19.14 8.10 -2.85
N ARG A 108 20.38 8.18 -2.35
CA ARG A 108 21.46 7.25 -2.75
C ARG A 108 21.21 5.84 -2.28
N ARG A 109 20.72 5.70 -1.02
CA ARG A 109 20.38 4.39 -0.47
C ARG A 109 19.25 3.75 -1.27
N LEU A 110 18.17 4.47 -1.54
CA LEU A 110 17.05 3.98 -2.34
C LEU A 110 17.51 3.50 -3.72
N TRP A 111 18.35 4.28 -4.39
CA TRP A 111 18.87 3.91 -5.70
C TRP A 111 19.73 2.64 -5.64
N LEU A 112 20.65 2.58 -4.67
CA LEU A 112 21.53 1.42 -4.51
C LEU A 112 20.75 0.15 -4.14
N GLU A 113 19.75 0.25 -3.29
CA GLU A 113 18.87 -0.87 -2.97
C GLU A 113 18.19 -1.42 -4.22
N LYS A 114 17.73 -0.55 -5.12
CA LYS A 114 17.08 -0.98 -6.38
C LYS A 114 18.05 -1.59 -7.39
N VAL A 115 19.26 -1.06 -7.50
CA VAL A 115 20.26 -1.56 -8.45
C VAL A 115 20.93 -2.83 -7.95
N VAL A 116 21.23 -2.90 -6.66
CA VAL A 116 21.94 -4.05 -6.07
C VAL A 116 20.99 -5.23 -5.87
N GLN A 117 19.71 -4.99 -5.61
CA GLN A 117 18.70 -6.06 -5.48
C GLN A 117 18.56 -6.95 -6.72
N SER A 118 18.92 -6.46 -7.89
CA SER A 118 18.88 -7.27 -9.11
C SER A 118 19.91 -8.42 -9.14
N LYS A 119 20.82 -8.53 -8.16
CA LYS A 119 21.94 -9.48 -8.17
C LYS A 119 22.28 -10.19 -6.84
N GLN A 120 21.69 -9.80 -5.73
CA GLN A 120 21.93 -10.48 -4.45
C GLN A 120 20.58 -10.80 -3.81
N GLU A 121 20.29 -12.07 -3.64
CA GLU A 121 19.33 -12.51 -2.63
C GLU A 121 19.79 -11.89 -1.32
N LYS A 122 18.98 -10.99 -0.76
CA LYS A 122 19.27 -10.43 0.56
C LYS A 122 19.21 -11.61 1.53
N GLU A 123 20.33 -11.91 2.17
CA GLU A 123 20.23 -12.57 3.46
C GLU A 123 19.37 -11.68 4.36
N LYS A 124 18.11 -12.02 4.50
CA LYS A 124 17.19 -11.34 5.40
C LYS A 124 17.68 -11.65 6.80
N VAL A 125 18.13 -10.63 7.53
CA VAL A 125 18.56 -10.75 8.92
C VAL A 125 17.32 -10.80 9.82
N GLY A 126 17.37 -11.50 10.95
CA GLY A 126 16.26 -11.80 11.88
C GLY A 126 15.18 -10.72 12.05
N LYS A 127 15.56 -9.44 12.22
CA LYS A 127 14.61 -8.31 12.35
C LYS A 127 13.68 -8.09 11.15
N VAL A 128 14.05 -8.53 9.96
CA VAL A 128 13.18 -8.44 8.77
C VAL A 128 12.12 -9.53 8.83
N TRP A 129 12.53 -10.73 9.26
CA TRP A 129 11.62 -11.85 9.45
C TRP A 129 10.63 -11.59 10.58
N ASP A 130 11.09 -10.98 11.67
CA ASP A 130 10.22 -10.55 12.77
C ASP A 130 9.10 -9.61 12.26
N GLY A 131 9.47 -8.60 11.44
CA GLY A 131 8.50 -7.71 10.83
C GLY A 131 7.50 -8.45 9.94
N GLU A 132 7.99 -9.35 9.07
CA GLU A 132 7.13 -10.16 8.19
C GLU A 132 6.19 -11.08 8.99
N ALA A 133 6.66 -11.64 10.12
CA ALA A 133 5.83 -12.47 11.00
C ALA A 133 4.70 -11.66 11.66
N VAL A 134 5.00 -10.44 12.12
CA VAL A 134 3.99 -9.53 12.68
C VAL A 134 2.91 -9.18 11.65
N HIS A 135 3.30 -8.79 10.44
CA HIS A 135 2.34 -8.49 9.37
C HIS A 135 1.50 -9.71 9.00
N LEU A 136 2.12 -10.90 8.87
CA LEU A 136 1.38 -12.13 8.61
C LEU A 136 0.37 -12.45 9.71
N ALA A 137 0.76 -12.35 10.98
CA ALA A 137 -0.13 -12.63 12.11
C ALA A 137 -1.33 -11.69 12.14
N VAL A 138 -1.12 -10.38 11.92
CA VAL A 138 -2.22 -9.41 11.80
C VAL A 138 -3.14 -9.76 10.63
N LYS A 139 -2.58 -10.08 9.47
CA LYS A 139 -3.36 -10.50 8.30
C LYS A 139 -4.26 -11.68 8.61
N LEU A 140 -3.69 -12.78 9.13
CA LEU A 140 -4.44 -14.00 9.45
C LEU A 140 -5.55 -13.74 10.47
N MET A 141 -5.26 -12.92 11.47
CA MET A 141 -6.24 -12.52 12.47
C MET A 141 -7.40 -11.74 11.83
N ILE A 142 -7.12 -10.72 11.02
CA ILE A 142 -8.12 -9.90 10.32
C ILE A 142 -8.99 -10.74 9.37
N GLU A 143 -8.39 -11.64 8.58
CA GLU A 143 -9.11 -12.50 7.64
C GLU A 143 -10.05 -13.51 8.35
N SER A 144 -9.77 -13.78 9.62
CA SER A 144 -10.55 -14.72 10.43
C SER A 144 -11.58 -14.03 11.36
N VAL A 145 -11.39 -12.74 11.70
CA VAL A 145 -12.20 -12.00 12.68
C VAL A 145 -13.69 -11.93 12.34
N GLN A 146 -14.03 -11.97 11.06
CA GLN A 146 -15.43 -11.96 10.62
C GLN A 146 -16.12 -13.33 10.73
N LYS A 147 -15.34 -14.41 10.84
CA LYS A 147 -15.83 -15.80 10.81
C LYS A 147 -15.82 -16.44 12.19
N GLU A 148 -14.93 -16.02 13.06
CA GLU A 148 -14.68 -16.62 14.37
C GLU A 148 -14.98 -15.60 15.47
N LYS A 149 -15.74 -16.03 16.50
CA LYS A 149 -16.12 -15.18 17.63
C LYS A 149 -15.17 -15.31 18.83
N ASP A 150 -14.44 -16.41 18.93
CA ASP A 150 -13.45 -16.59 20.00
C ASP A 150 -12.14 -15.86 19.69
N GLU A 151 -11.98 -14.71 20.29
CA GLU A 151 -10.81 -13.85 20.13
C GLU A 151 -9.52 -14.50 20.61
N ASN A 152 -9.58 -15.29 21.67
CA ASN A 152 -8.40 -16.00 22.16
C ASN A 152 -7.94 -17.01 21.13
N PHE A 153 -8.88 -17.76 20.55
CA PHE A 153 -8.59 -18.70 19.48
C PHE A 153 -8.01 -18.00 18.26
N LEU A 154 -8.57 -16.85 17.84
CA LEU A 154 -8.06 -16.06 16.72
C LEU A 154 -6.60 -15.64 16.92
N VAL A 155 -6.28 -15.06 18.07
CA VAL A 155 -4.92 -14.60 18.41
C VAL A 155 -3.94 -15.77 18.43
N LEU A 156 -4.28 -16.85 19.14
CA LEU A 156 -3.41 -18.01 19.27
C LEU A 156 -3.12 -18.66 17.91
N LYS A 157 -4.16 -18.86 17.10
CA LYS A 157 -4.03 -19.44 15.76
C LYS A 157 -3.18 -18.58 14.84
N ALA A 158 -3.40 -17.26 14.80
CA ALA A 158 -2.61 -16.34 13.98
C ALA A 158 -1.13 -16.34 14.39
N CYS A 159 -0.86 -16.37 15.70
CA CYS A 159 0.50 -16.51 16.22
C CYS A 159 1.14 -17.83 15.80
N GLU A 160 0.45 -18.96 15.99
CA GLU A 160 0.99 -20.28 15.65
C GLU A 160 1.32 -20.39 14.16
N GLU A 161 0.45 -19.95 13.29
CA GLU A 161 0.69 -19.98 11.84
C GLU A 161 1.86 -19.08 11.43
N ALA A 162 1.98 -17.89 12.02
CA ALA A 162 3.11 -17.00 11.77
C ALA A 162 4.44 -17.60 12.25
N PHE A 163 4.47 -18.17 13.46
CA PHE A 163 5.65 -18.85 14.01
C PHE A 163 6.05 -20.07 13.18
N LYS A 164 5.08 -20.89 12.77
CA LYS A 164 5.31 -22.07 11.91
C LYS A 164 5.93 -21.66 10.57
N LYS A 165 5.42 -20.61 9.94
CA LYS A 165 5.92 -20.13 8.63
C LYS A 165 7.36 -19.60 8.70
N TYR A 166 7.74 -18.97 9.82
CA TYR A 166 9.05 -18.35 10.00
C TYR A 166 9.90 -19.06 11.06
N GLU A 167 9.66 -20.37 11.26
CA GLU A 167 10.39 -21.18 12.24
C GLU A 167 11.91 -21.08 12.03
N GLY A 168 12.63 -20.85 13.11
CA GLY A 168 14.10 -20.67 13.10
C GLY A 168 14.62 -19.37 12.50
N MET A 169 13.73 -18.49 11.96
CA MET A 169 14.14 -17.21 11.34
C MET A 169 13.80 -15.99 12.19
N ILE A 170 12.80 -16.09 13.07
CA ILE A 170 12.33 -15.00 13.92
C ILE A 170 12.96 -15.04 15.31
N GLN A 171 13.10 -13.85 15.91
CA GLN A 171 13.66 -13.64 17.25
C GLN A 171 12.63 -13.12 18.26
N ILE A 172 11.41 -12.78 17.78
CA ILE A 172 10.33 -12.32 18.66
C ILE A 172 9.81 -13.48 19.52
N GLU A 173 9.43 -13.16 20.75
CA GLU A 173 8.76 -14.10 21.63
C GLU A 173 7.27 -14.22 21.25
N LYS A 174 6.74 -15.46 21.27
CA LYS A 174 5.33 -15.72 20.94
C LYS A 174 4.39 -14.90 21.81
N ARG A 175 4.66 -14.81 23.11
CA ARG A 175 3.88 -14.02 24.05
C ARG A 175 3.82 -12.53 23.67
N THR A 176 4.93 -11.94 23.25
CA THR A 176 4.97 -10.54 22.80
C THR A 176 4.08 -10.30 21.58
N LEU A 177 4.08 -11.25 20.64
CA LEU A 177 3.20 -11.19 19.48
C LEU A 177 1.72 -11.34 19.86
N GLU A 178 1.39 -12.26 20.79
CA GLU A 178 0.03 -12.43 21.31
C GLU A 178 -0.48 -11.16 22.02
N GLU A 179 0.32 -10.55 22.88
CA GLU A 179 -0.03 -9.30 23.58
C GLU A 179 -0.27 -8.16 22.58
N PHE A 180 0.54 -8.08 21.53
CA PHE A 180 0.35 -7.10 20.46
C PHE A 180 -0.95 -7.33 19.69
N LEU A 181 -1.26 -8.57 19.29
CA LEU A 181 -2.48 -8.88 18.54
C LEU A 181 -3.75 -8.60 19.37
N ARG A 182 -3.74 -8.88 20.69
CA ARG A 182 -4.86 -8.54 21.59
C ARG A 182 -5.13 -7.05 21.60
N LYS A 183 -4.09 -6.23 21.77
CA LYS A 183 -4.22 -4.77 21.70
C LYS A 183 -4.68 -4.27 20.34
N PHE A 184 -4.23 -4.93 19.29
CA PHE A 184 -4.67 -4.57 17.93
C PHE A 184 -6.16 -4.88 17.73
N LEU A 185 -6.67 -5.99 18.28
CA LEU A 185 -8.10 -6.30 18.30
C LEU A 185 -8.92 -5.28 19.12
N GLU A 186 -8.40 -4.86 20.28
CA GLU A 186 -9.00 -3.80 21.10
C GLU A 186 -9.17 -2.51 20.27
N LEU A 187 -8.14 -2.08 19.54
CA LEU A 187 -8.22 -0.94 18.63
C LEU A 187 -9.37 -1.10 17.61
N ILE A 188 -9.45 -2.26 16.94
CA ILE A 188 -10.48 -2.50 15.93
C ILE A 188 -11.88 -2.35 16.53
N LYS A 189 -12.06 -2.80 17.77
CA LYS A 189 -13.33 -2.69 18.49
C LYS A 189 -13.64 -1.27 18.95
N GLU A 190 -12.65 -0.60 19.56
CA GLU A 190 -12.80 0.78 20.05
C GLU A 190 -13.15 1.73 18.91
N GLU A 191 -12.53 1.54 17.74
CA GLU A 191 -12.83 2.31 16.55
C GLU A 191 -14.16 1.92 15.89
N ASN A 192 -14.80 0.81 16.30
CA ASN A 192 -16.08 0.33 15.76
C ASN A 192 -16.08 0.18 14.23
N PHE A 193 -15.01 -0.44 13.67
CA PHE A 193 -14.99 -0.69 12.23
C PHE A 193 -16.05 -1.71 11.81
N ASN A 194 -16.86 -1.34 10.83
CA ASN A 194 -17.86 -2.24 10.23
C ASN A 194 -17.19 -3.30 9.35
N PHE A 195 -16.08 -2.92 8.70
CA PHE A 195 -15.26 -3.79 7.84
C PHE A 195 -13.78 -3.49 8.07
N VAL A 196 -12.98 -4.53 8.00
CA VAL A 196 -11.52 -4.44 8.10
C VAL A 196 -10.89 -5.29 7.02
N TYR A 197 -9.94 -4.72 6.28
CA TYR A 197 -9.20 -5.39 5.20
C TYR A 197 -7.72 -5.39 5.53
N SER A 198 -7.03 -6.50 5.25
CA SER A 198 -5.59 -6.64 5.45
C SER A 198 -4.84 -6.75 4.13
N GLU A 199 -3.61 -6.24 4.10
CA GLU A 199 -2.64 -6.36 2.99
C GLU A 199 -3.25 -6.10 1.60
N ARG A 200 -3.93 -4.96 1.42
CA ARG A 200 -4.51 -4.61 0.12
C ARG A 200 -3.56 -3.75 -0.69
N THR A 201 -3.16 -4.28 -1.85
CA THR A 201 -2.45 -3.47 -2.84
C THR A 201 -3.44 -2.54 -3.52
N ILE A 202 -3.15 -1.25 -3.47
CA ILE A 202 -3.94 -0.19 -4.10
C ILE A 202 -3.07 0.58 -5.09
N GLU A 203 -3.65 0.87 -6.25
CA GLU A 203 -3.02 1.66 -7.30
C GLU A 203 -3.91 2.84 -7.68
N SER A 204 -3.35 4.05 -7.68
CA SER A 204 -3.98 5.24 -8.23
C SER A 204 -3.33 5.60 -9.56
N LEU A 205 -4.04 5.37 -10.66
CA LEU A 205 -3.61 5.78 -12.00
C LEU A 205 -3.53 7.29 -12.10
N ARG A 206 -4.45 7.99 -11.43
CA ARG A 206 -4.52 9.43 -11.39
C ARG A 206 -3.26 10.03 -10.80
N GLU A 207 -2.80 9.51 -9.66
CA GLU A 207 -1.65 10.07 -8.95
C GLU A 207 -0.33 9.39 -9.31
N GLY A 208 -0.34 8.23 -9.97
CA GLY A 208 0.88 7.46 -10.23
C GLY A 208 1.51 6.94 -8.92
N ILE A 209 0.67 6.46 -8.02
CA ILE A 209 1.09 5.89 -6.74
C ILE A 209 0.55 4.47 -6.65
N ILE A 210 1.37 3.55 -6.18
CA ILE A 210 0.98 2.16 -5.90
C ILE A 210 1.57 1.76 -4.55
N GLY A 211 0.84 0.98 -3.76
CA GLY A 211 1.35 0.48 -2.48
C GLY A 211 0.44 -0.56 -1.87
N SER A 212 1.00 -1.37 -0.99
CA SER A 212 0.24 -2.22 -0.11
C SER A 212 -0.06 -1.45 1.17
N VAL A 213 -1.32 -1.47 1.60
CA VAL A 213 -1.76 -0.91 2.88
C VAL A 213 -1.95 -2.08 3.84
N ASP A 214 -1.33 -2.01 5.00
CA ASP A 214 -1.32 -3.13 5.95
C ASP A 214 -2.73 -3.47 6.40
N VAL A 215 -3.49 -2.46 6.87
CA VAL A 215 -4.89 -2.63 7.27
C VAL A 215 -5.70 -1.41 6.86
N ILE A 216 -6.93 -1.64 6.42
CA ILE A 216 -7.92 -0.61 6.11
C ILE A 216 -9.16 -0.88 6.94
N GLY A 217 -9.47 0.01 7.89
CA GLY A 217 -10.73 0.01 8.63
C GLY A 217 -11.76 0.89 7.93
N VAL A 218 -13.01 0.42 7.91
CA VAL A 218 -14.15 1.18 7.38
C VAL A 218 -15.23 1.25 8.46
N LYS A 219 -15.63 2.47 8.84
CA LYS A 219 -16.71 2.70 9.79
C LYS A 219 -17.63 3.80 9.26
N ASN A 220 -18.92 3.53 9.18
CA ASN A 220 -19.88 4.45 8.58
C ASN A 220 -19.36 4.96 7.22
N ASP A 221 -19.12 6.25 7.11
CA ASP A 221 -18.56 6.89 5.90
C ASP A 221 -17.05 7.19 6.00
N GLU A 222 -16.40 6.82 7.10
CA GLU A 222 -14.99 7.05 7.31
C GLU A 222 -14.15 5.83 6.91
N ILE A 223 -12.99 6.09 6.34
CA ILE A 223 -12.03 5.07 5.95
C ILE A 223 -10.70 5.41 6.59
N VAL A 224 -10.11 4.44 7.27
CA VAL A 224 -8.95 4.64 8.13
C VAL A 224 -7.86 3.63 7.77
N PRO A 225 -6.76 4.05 7.11
CA PRO A 225 -5.60 3.20 6.92
C PRO A 225 -4.81 3.07 8.23
N ILE A 226 -4.26 1.89 8.46
CA ILE A 226 -3.46 1.54 9.63
C ILE A 226 -2.15 0.94 9.12
N GLU A 227 -1.04 1.57 9.43
CA GLU A 227 0.31 1.13 9.08
C GLU A 227 1.01 0.54 10.29
N ILE A 228 1.57 -0.66 10.15
CA ILE A 228 2.24 -1.39 11.22
C ILE A 228 3.76 -1.24 11.09
N LYS A 229 4.43 -0.91 12.18
CA LYS A 229 5.88 -0.75 12.21
C LYS A 229 6.52 -1.72 13.21
N TYR A 230 7.35 -2.61 12.71
CA TYR A 230 8.26 -3.39 13.55
C TYR A 230 9.38 -2.48 14.10
N ALA A 231 9.01 -1.59 15.01
CA ALA A 231 9.89 -0.58 15.61
C ALA A 231 9.35 -0.15 16.96
N ALA A 232 10.21 0.55 17.76
CA ALA A 232 9.80 1.22 18.97
C ALA A 232 9.39 2.68 18.68
N PHE A 233 8.29 3.13 19.27
CA PHE A 233 7.95 4.54 19.36
C PHE A 233 8.80 5.19 20.46
N LYS A 234 9.46 6.31 20.15
CA LYS A 234 10.37 7.03 21.06
C LYS A 234 9.87 8.45 21.34
N GLY A 235 8.59 8.61 21.63
CA GLY A 235 7.96 9.90 21.92
C GLY A 235 7.75 10.83 20.72
N ARG A 236 8.35 10.52 19.56
CA ARG A 236 8.19 11.29 18.33
C ARG A 236 8.10 10.38 17.11
N ILE A 237 7.14 10.65 16.24
CA ILE A 237 7.00 9.95 14.95
C ILE A 237 8.18 10.33 14.05
N LYS A 238 8.84 9.34 13.49
CA LYS A 238 9.86 9.57 12.48
C LYS A 238 9.21 10.08 11.20
N LYS A 239 9.83 11.07 10.55
CA LYS A 239 9.28 11.68 9.34
C LYS A 239 9.02 10.71 8.21
N GLU A 240 9.86 9.69 8.06
CA GLU A 240 9.67 8.63 7.07
C GLU A 240 8.42 7.78 7.35
N HIS A 241 8.11 7.46 8.61
CA HIS A 241 6.87 6.75 8.95
C HIS A 241 5.65 7.62 8.68
N LEU A 242 5.75 8.91 9.01
CA LEU A 242 4.68 9.87 8.73
C LEU A 242 4.41 10.01 7.23
N LEU A 243 5.46 10.13 6.41
CA LEU A 243 5.33 10.22 4.95
C LEU A 243 4.72 8.95 4.35
N GLN A 244 5.05 7.79 4.89
CA GLN A 244 4.44 6.53 4.44
C GLN A 244 2.96 6.51 4.78
N ALA A 245 2.57 6.79 6.02
CA ALA A 245 1.17 6.84 6.46
C ALA A 245 0.34 7.84 5.63
N ILE A 246 0.88 9.05 5.35
CA ILE A 246 0.22 10.02 4.46
C ILE A 246 0.07 9.48 3.03
N GLY A 247 1.07 8.78 2.51
CA GLY A 247 0.97 8.16 1.17
C GLY A 247 -0.12 7.10 1.10
N GLU A 248 -0.32 6.34 2.15
CA GLU A 248 -1.38 5.34 2.27
C GLU A 248 -2.76 5.99 2.42
N THR A 249 -2.88 7.11 3.17
CA THR A 249 -4.13 7.86 3.23
C THR A 249 -4.53 8.40 1.86
N ILE A 250 -3.56 8.89 1.07
CA ILE A 250 -3.80 9.34 -0.30
C ILE A 250 -4.26 8.17 -1.19
N LEU A 251 -3.63 7.00 -1.10
CA LEU A 251 -4.01 5.81 -1.86
C LEU A 251 -5.43 5.37 -1.54
N VAL A 252 -5.73 5.20 -0.26
CA VAL A 252 -7.04 4.76 0.21
C VAL A 252 -8.12 5.78 -0.12
N GLY A 253 -7.86 7.07 0.11
CA GLY A 253 -8.76 8.16 -0.25
C GLY A 253 -9.08 8.19 -1.74
N ASN A 254 -8.06 8.02 -2.60
CA ASN A 254 -8.26 7.94 -4.06
C ASN A 254 -9.08 6.72 -4.47
N TYR A 255 -8.83 5.56 -3.83
CA TYR A 255 -9.56 4.33 -4.13
C TYR A 255 -11.06 4.47 -3.84
N PHE A 256 -11.39 4.92 -2.64
CA PHE A 256 -12.78 5.08 -2.19
C PHE A 256 -13.44 6.39 -2.62
N ARG A 257 -12.67 7.29 -3.27
CA ARG A 257 -13.14 8.64 -3.66
C ARG A 257 -13.65 9.45 -2.46
N LYS A 258 -12.97 9.33 -1.33
CA LYS A 258 -13.30 9.99 -0.06
C LYS A 258 -12.08 10.68 0.55
N ASP A 259 -12.33 11.74 1.31
CA ASP A 259 -11.30 12.39 2.10
C ASP A 259 -11.01 11.55 3.36
N VAL A 260 -9.77 11.10 3.49
CA VAL A 260 -9.29 10.40 4.68
C VAL A 260 -8.72 11.43 5.65
N LYS A 261 -9.33 11.54 6.82
CA LYS A 261 -8.98 12.59 7.81
C LYS A 261 -7.77 12.22 8.66
N TYR A 262 -7.56 10.93 8.91
CA TYR A 262 -6.48 10.45 9.76
C TYR A 262 -6.10 9.00 9.39
N SER A 263 -4.98 8.56 9.91
CA SER A 263 -4.50 7.17 9.88
C SER A 263 -3.98 6.77 11.25
N PHE A 264 -3.71 5.48 11.44
CA PHE A 264 -2.98 5.01 12.59
C PHE A 264 -1.59 4.49 12.22
N LEU A 265 -0.60 4.80 13.08
CA LEU A 265 0.69 4.15 13.11
C LEU A 265 0.77 3.25 14.35
N VAL A 266 0.96 1.97 14.14
CA VAL A 266 1.04 0.98 15.20
C VAL A 266 2.48 0.49 15.32
N TYR A 267 3.10 0.72 16.49
CA TYR A 267 4.48 0.36 16.76
C TYR A 267 4.57 -0.92 17.58
N PHE A 268 4.98 -2.01 16.96
CA PHE A 268 5.04 -3.33 17.59
C PHE A 268 5.89 -3.36 18.85
N GLN A 269 7.15 -2.89 18.80
CA GLN A 269 8.10 -3.05 19.92
C GLN A 269 7.73 -2.29 21.20
N THR A 270 6.88 -1.28 21.11
CA THR A 270 6.40 -0.51 22.27
C THR A 270 4.89 -0.65 22.47
N ASN A 271 4.26 -1.46 21.63
CA ASN A 271 2.81 -1.65 21.63
C ASN A 271 2.04 -0.32 21.66
N SER A 272 2.53 0.67 20.87
CA SER A 272 2.03 2.04 20.86
C SER A 272 1.19 2.29 19.63
N LEU A 273 0.02 2.86 19.85
CA LEU A 273 -0.92 3.31 18.81
C LEU A 273 -0.88 4.83 18.73
N ILE A 274 -0.63 5.35 17.54
CA ILE A 274 -0.52 6.79 17.32
C ILE A 274 -1.47 7.20 16.20
N LYS A 275 -2.44 8.04 16.52
CA LYS A 275 -3.29 8.69 15.53
C LYS A 275 -2.51 9.78 14.79
N VAL A 276 -2.54 9.74 13.47
CA VAL A 276 -1.88 10.72 12.59
C VAL A 276 -2.97 11.47 11.84
N GLU A 277 -3.18 12.72 12.20
CA GLU A 277 -4.09 13.61 11.47
C GLU A 277 -3.49 13.94 10.10
N VAL A 278 -4.35 13.98 9.08
CA VAL A 278 -3.95 14.37 7.73
C VAL A 278 -3.90 15.89 7.65
N ASP A 279 -2.70 16.41 7.52
CA ASP A 279 -2.40 17.84 7.39
C ASP A 279 -2.08 18.15 5.92
N GLU A 280 -2.64 19.26 5.41
CA GLU A 280 -2.37 19.71 4.05
C GLU A 280 -0.89 19.97 3.78
N ASP A 281 -0.12 20.45 4.76
CA ASP A 281 1.32 20.67 4.61
C ASP A 281 2.06 19.36 4.42
N LEU A 282 1.66 18.31 5.13
CA LEU A 282 2.20 16.95 4.97
C LEU A 282 1.86 16.38 3.59
N VAL A 283 0.64 16.56 3.13
CA VAL A 283 0.20 16.15 1.78
C VAL A 283 1.01 16.91 0.71
N ARG A 284 1.14 18.25 0.84
CA ARG A 284 1.99 19.05 -0.07
C ARG A 284 3.44 18.58 -0.08
N GLN A 285 3.99 18.27 1.09
CA GLN A 285 5.35 17.74 1.21
C GLN A 285 5.51 16.39 0.56
N PHE A 286 4.55 15.49 0.74
CA PHE A 286 4.54 14.17 0.10
C PHE A 286 4.59 14.31 -1.43
N PHE A 287 3.70 15.11 -2.03
CA PHE A 287 3.69 15.32 -3.48
C PHE A 287 4.93 16.04 -4.00
N LYS A 288 5.51 16.96 -3.23
CA LYS A 288 6.80 17.57 -3.57
C LYS A 288 7.92 16.54 -3.65
N LEU A 289 7.99 15.63 -2.66
CA LEU A 289 8.96 14.54 -2.65
C LEU A 289 8.69 13.53 -3.79
N LYS A 290 7.42 13.20 -4.04
CA LYS A 290 7.03 12.36 -5.16
C LYS A 290 7.55 12.91 -6.49
N LYS A 291 7.31 14.18 -6.78
CA LYS A 291 7.79 14.85 -7.99
C LYS A 291 9.32 14.85 -8.10
N GLN A 292 10.02 15.01 -6.97
CA GLN A 292 11.47 14.91 -6.93
C GLN A 292 11.96 13.48 -7.21
N LEU A 293 11.27 12.48 -6.67
CA LEU A 293 11.57 11.08 -6.89
C LEU A 293 11.31 10.66 -8.35
N GLU A 294 10.22 11.10 -8.96
CA GLU A 294 9.94 10.87 -10.39
C GLU A 294 11.05 11.45 -11.28
N LYS A 295 11.45 12.70 -11.00
CA LYS A 295 12.58 13.33 -11.68
C LYS A 295 13.89 12.59 -11.44
N PHE A 296 14.11 12.10 -10.23
CA PHE A 296 15.28 11.30 -9.89
C PHE A 296 15.33 10.00 -10.69
N TYR A 297 14.20 9.32 -10.83
CA TYR A 297 14.11 8.10 -11.64
C TYR A 297 14.31 8.37 -13.13
N SER A 298 13.72 9.42 -13.68
CA SER A 298 13.87 9.76 -15.10
C SER A 298 15.30 10.18 -15.48
N LEU A 299 16.02 10.82 -14.57
CA LEU A 299 17.41 11.24 -14.83
C LEU A 299 18.44 10.12 -14.63
N GLY A 300 18.12 9.06 -13.88
CA GLY A 300 19.01 7.93 -13.61
C GLY A 300 20.34 8.31 -12.92
N ARG A 301 20.44 9.52 -12.34
CA ARG A 301 21.67 10.05 -11.76
C ARG A 301 21.65 10.02 -10.24
N ILE A 302 22.69 9.44 -9.65
CA ILE A 302 22.86 9.43 -8.20
C ILE A 302 23.33 10.81 -7.73
N PRO A 303 22.63 11.45 -6.76
CA PRO A 303 23.08 12.73 -6.24
C PRO A 303 24.40 12.58 -5.46
N PRO A 304 25.30 13.56 -5.50
CA PRO A 304 26.49 13.53 -4.67
C PRO A 304 26.15 13.58 -3.18
N LYS A 305 26.98 12.97 -2.33
CA LYS A 305 26.73 12.94 -0.87
C LYS A 305 26.53 14.32 -0.27
N SER A 306 27.26 15.33 -0.75
CA SER A 306 27.16 16.73 -0.30
C SER A 306 25.82 17.38 -0.55
N LYS A 307 25.00 16.84 -1.46
CA LYS A 307 23.66 17.38 -1.80
C LYS A 307 22.52 16.57 -1.20
N LEU A 308 22.79 15.65 -0.26
CA LEU A 308 21.77 14.88 0.41
C LEU A 308 21.08 15.71 1.49
N PRO A 309 19.75 15.86 1.47
CA PRO A 309 19.02 16.78 2.36
C PRO A 309 19.16 16.39 3.84
N ASN A 310 19.27 15.12 4.15
CA ASN A 310 19.35 14.58 5.52
C ASN A 310 20.70 13.88 5.77
N TYR A 311 21.77 14.32 5.08
CA TYR A 311 23.06 13.71 5.27
C TYR A 311 23.59 13.91 6.67
N THR A 312 23.72 12.83 7.41
CA THR A 312 24.44 12.80 8.68
C THR A 312 25.43 11.62 8.67
N LYS A 313 26.62 11.81 9.25
CA LYS A 313 27.58 10.71 9.41
C LYS A 313 26.94 9.51 10.14
N ARG A 314 26.06 9.80 11.11
CA ARG A 314 25.36 8.78 11.91
C ARG A 314 24.44 7.89 11.07
N VAL A 315 23.68 8.45 10.12
CA VAL A 315 22.83 7.69 9.20
C VAL A 315 23.66 6.79 8.29
N CYS A 316 24.85 7.28 7.85
CA CYS A 316 25.74 6.50 7.00
C CYS A 316 26.48 5.39 7.74
N GLN A 317 26.74 5.53 9.04
CA GLN A 317 27.45 4.51 9.83
C GLN A 317 26.71 3.16 9.85
N GLY A 318 25.39 3.18 10.03
CA GLY A 318 24.55 1.97 10.04
C GLY A 318 23.96 1.58 8.69
N CYS A 319 24.41 2.19 7.58
CA CYS A 319 23.82 1.94 6.27
C CYS A 319 24.39 0.66 5.63
N HIS A 320 23.55 -0.34 5.37
CA HIS A 320 23.94 -1.62 4.77
C HIS A 320 24.51 -1.49 3.33
N VAL A 321 24.17 -0.43 2.60
CA VAL A 321 24.73 -0.13 1.27
C VAL A 321 25.93 0.83 1.33
N LYS A 322 26.48 1.11 2.52
CA LYS A 322 27.56 2.09 2.70
C LYS A 322 28.78 1.79 1.84
N ARG A 323 29.24 0.54 1.81
CA ARG A 323 30.42 0.13 1.00
C ARG A 323 30.23 0.44 -0.48
N ALA A 324 29.08 0.08 -1.05
CA ALA A 324 28.76 0.38 -2.44
C ALA A 324 28.62 1.90 -2.68
N CYS A 325 28.05 2.63 -1.70
CA CYS A 325 27.90 4.07 -1.76
C CYS A 325 29.24 4.83 -1.71
N ASP A 326 30.22 4.31 -1.00
CA ASP A 326 31.54 4.94 -0.87
C ASP A 326 32.43 4.66 -2.09
N ASN A 327 32.22 3.55 -2.78
CA ASN A 327 33.02 3.16 -3.93
C ASN A 327 32.45 3.71 -5.24
N ILE A 328 32.96 4.86 -5.69
CA ILE A 328 32.50 5.53 -6.92
C ILE A 328 32.71 4.66 -8.16
N GLU A 329 33.76 3.84 -8.24
CA GLU A 329 34.03 2.98 -9.40
C GLU A 329 33.00 1.84 -9.51
N ILE A 330 32.57 1.26 -8.36
CA ILE A 330 31.49 0.29 -8.35
C ILE A 330 30.20 0.97 -8.83
N LEU A 331 29.90 2.15 -8.36
CA LEU A 331 28.74 2.94 -8.78
C LEU A 331 28.74 3.22 -10.28
N ARG A 332 29.88 3.65 -10.85
CA ARG A 332 30.00 3.91 -12.28
C ARG A 332 29.81 2.66 -13.13
N ARG A 333 30.33 1.52 -12.69
CA ARG A 333 30.12 0.24 -13.39
C ARG A 333 28.65 -0.22 -13.33
N MET A 334 27.96 0.00 -12.21
CA MET A 334 26.56 -0.30 -12.05
C MET A 334 25.70 0.57 -12.96
N ILE A 335 25.97 1.87 -13.03
CA ILE A 335 25.24 2.84 -13.88
C ILE A 335 25.38 2.50 -15.38
N ARG A 336 26.56 2.05 -15.83
CA ARG A 336 26.79 1.71 -17.24
C ARG A 336 26.10 0.43 -17.72
N LYS A 337 25.52 -0.36 -16.80
CA LYS A 337 24.85 -1.63 -17.11
C LYS A 337 23.32 -1.51 -17.12
N ILE A 338 22.79 -0.33 -16.79
CA ILE A 338 21.39 0.08 -16.89
C ILE A 338 21.20 0.91 -18.16
#